data_4825b0c6954ad2ac3306b52048835b5a
#
_entry.id   4825b0c6954ad2ac3306b52048835b5a
#
_cell.length_a   1.000
_cell.length_b   1.000
_cell.length_c   1.000
_cell.angle_alpha   90.00
_cell.angle_beta   90.00
_cell.angle_gamma   90.00
#
_symmetry.space_group_name_H-M   'P 1'
#
loop_
_entity.id
_entity.type
_entity.pdbx_description
1 polymer ?
#
loop_
_entity_poly.entity_id
_entity_poly.type
_entity_poly.pdbx_seq_one_letter_code
_entity_poly.pdbx_strand_id
1 'polypeptide(L)'
;MRIVDAGYKSEDKITEGSAEKMVRALIKSNHMAMLEHYSFSVKFICDRGVSHEIVRHRVASYAQESTRYCNYNKSGDVAFIRPVFFEEDTPEMDNWVDSCMRAEKTYNYLISEGRTPQEARSVLPNSLKTEVVMTANLREWRHFLSLRACGSTGKPHPQMLEVAVSLLKELR
;
A
#
# COMPACT_ATOMS: atom_id res chain seq x y z
N MET A 1 -23.54 -45.70 -13.32
CA MET A 1 -22.58 -44.66 -13.78
C MET A 1 -23.41 -43.52 -14.34
N ARG A 2 -23.28 -42.33 -13.84
CA ARG A 2 -23.96 -41.15 -14.35
C ARG A 2 -22.95 -40.32 -15.19
N ILE A 3 -23.24 -40.18 -16.47
CA ILE A 3 -22.49 -39.30 -17.37
C ILE A 3 -23.20 -37.98 -17.39
N VAL A 4 -22.50 -36.90 -17.15
CA VAL A 4 -23.00 -35.53 -17.21
C VAL A 4 -22.14 -34.72 -18.16
N ASP A 5 -22.74 -33.85 -18.93
CA ASP A 5 -22.03 -32.93 -19.81
C ASP A 5 -21.22 -31.93 -18.98
N ALA A 6 -20.07 -31.51 -19.51
CA ALA A 6 -19.32 -30.41 -18.95
C ALA A 6 -20.16 -29.15 -19.06
N GLY A 7 -20.32 -28.43 -17.98
CA GLY A 7 -21.13 -27.23 -17.97
C GLY A 7 -21.09 -26.51 -16.64
N TYR A 8 -21.80 -25.39 -16.58
CA TYR A 8 -21.94 -24.56 -15.39
C TYR A 8 -22.76 -25.29 -14.33
N LYS A 9 -22.27 -25.37 -13.09
CA LYS A 9 -23.03 -25.99 -11.99
C LYS A 9 -24.04 -24.99 -11.42
N SER A 10 -25.25 -25.49 -11.15
CA SER A 10 -26.25 -24.71 -10.46
C SER A 10 -25.89 -24.46 -8.99
N GLU A 11 -26.45 -23.40 -8.43
CA GLU A 11 -26.18 -22.91 -7.06
C GLU A 11 -27.19 -23.44 -6.04
N ASP A 12 -27.77 -24.59 -6.30
CA ASP A 12 -28.86 -25.23 -5.51
C ASP A 12 -28.49 -25.54 -4.06
N LYS A 13 -27.23 -25.46 -3.68
CA LYS A 13 -26.73 -25.67 -2.31
C LYS A 13 -26.39 -24.39 -1.55
N ILE A 14 -26.63 -23.24 -2.15
CA ILE A 14 -26.38 -21.95 -1.49
C ILE A 14 -27.56 -21.64 -0.57
N THR A 15 -27.27 -21.48 0.72
CA THR A 15 -28.21 -21.09 1.74
C THR A 15 -27.68 -19.91 2.54
N GLU A 16 -28.56 -19.23 3.28
CA GLU A 16 -28.15 -18.12 4.14
C GLU A 16 -27.05 -18.55 5.11
N GLY A 17 -25.96 -17.79 5.21
CA GLY A 17 -24.78 -18.09 6.04
C GLY A 17 -23.88 -19.22 5.54
N SER A 18 -24.22 -19.91 4.44
CA SER A 18 -23.38 -20.99 3.89
C SER A 18 -22.03 -20.48 3.36
N ALA A 19 -21.98 -19.25 2.83
CA ALA A 19 -20.76 -18.63 2.32
C ALA A 19 -19.70 -18.42 3.43
N GLU A 20 -20.10 -17.89 4.57
CA GLU A 20 -19.20 -17.70 5.71
C GLU A 20 -18.62 -19.02 6.21
N LYS A 21 -19.46 -20.05 6.39
CA LYS A 21 -19.02 -21.39 6.80
C LYS A 21 -18.01 -21.98 5.81
N MET A 22 -18.29 -21.82 4.51
CA MET A 22 -17.41 -22.30 3.44
C MET A 22 -16.05 -21.58 3.49
N VAL A 23 -16.02 -20.26 3.54
CA VAL A 23 -14.79 -19.48 3.59
C VAL A 23 -13.96 -19.85 4.82
N ARG A 24 -14.57 -19.97 6.00
CA ARG A 24 -13.88 -20.41 7.23
C ARG A 24 -13.28 -21.81 7.08
N ALA A 25 -14.02 -22.75 6.49
CA ALA A 25 -13.54 -24.11 6.24
C ALA A 25 -12.36 -24.13 5.25
N LEU A 26 -12.43 -23.36 4.15
CA LEU A 26 -11.37 -23.24 3.17
C LEU A 26 -10.06 -22.69 3.79
N ILE A 27 -10.20 -21.64 4.61
CA ILE A 27 -9.05 -21.05 5.32
C ILE A 27 -8.45 -22.05 6.30
N LYS A 28 -9.28 -22.74 7.09
CA LYS A 28 -8.85 -23.75 8.07
C LYS A 28 -8.13 -24.93 7.41
N SER A 29 -8.60 -25.35 6.23
CA SER A 29 -8.01 -26.47 5.47
C SER A 29 -6.87 -26.03 4.54
N ASN A 30 -6.46 -24.74 4.60
CA ASN A 30 -5.43 -24.17 3.73
C ASN A 30 -5.73 -24.28 2.22
N HIS A 31 -7.01 -24.31 1.84
CA HIS A 31 -7.45 -24.32 0.44
C HIS A 31 -7.47 -22.89 -0.12
N MET A 32 -6.29 -22.28 -0.24
CA MET A 32 -6.12 -20.85 -0.53
C MET A 32 -6.49 -20.46 -1.97
N ALA A 33 -6.51 -21.41 -2.92
CA ALA A 33 -6.82 -21.12 -4.33
C ALA A 33 -8.21 -20.48 -4.49
N MET A 34 -9.19 -20.87 -3.66
CA MET A 34 -10.54 -20.29 -3.72
C MET A 34 -10.58 -18.81 -3.32
N LEU A 35 -9.62 -18.35 -2.52
CA LEU A 35 -9.49 -16.94 -2.13
C LEU A 35 -8.95 -16.05 -3.26
N GLU A 36 -8.46 -16.64 -4.34
CA GLU A 36 -7.94 -15.90 -5.50
C GLU A 36 -9.05 -15.32 -6.38
N HIS A 37 -10.29 -15.81 -6.25
CA HIS A 37 -11.45 -15.37 -7.03
C HIS A 37 -12.08 -14.07 -6.53
N TYR A 38 -11.67 -13.55 -5.38
CA TYR A 38 -12.15 -12.27 -4.86
C TYR A 38 -10.99 -11.29 -4.77
N SER A 39 -11.14 -10.14 -5.40
CA SER A 39 -10.14 -9.06 -5.41
C SER A 39 -10.75 -7.74 -4.98
N PHE A 40 -9.95 -6.90 -4.34
CA PHE A 40 -10.31 -5.52 -4.01
C PHE A 40 -9.09 -4.62 -4.07
N SER A 41 -9.35 -3.32 -4.08
CA SER A 41 -8.34 -2.28 -4.19
C SER A 41 -8.25 -1.47 -2.91
N VAL A 42 -7.04 -1.12 -2.50
CA VAL A 42 -6.76 -0.22 -1.38
C VAL A 42 -5.86 0.90 -1.87
N LYS A 43 -6.21 2.14 -1.52
CA LYS A 43 -5.34 3.29 -1.71
C LYS A 43 -4.56 3.54 -0.42
N PHE A 44 -3.23 3.42 -0.48
CA PHE A 44 -2.32 3.80 0.57
C PHE A 44 -1.84 5.23 0.36
N ILE A 45 -1.90 6.03 1.41
CA ILE A 45 -1.22 7.33 1.51
C ILE A 45 -0.04 7.10 2.45
N CYS A 46 1.17 7.18 1.92
CA CYS A 46 2.39 6.84 2.65
C CYS A 46 3.59 7.59 2.07
N ASP A 47 4.75 7.41 2.67
CA ASP A 47 6.00 7.88 2.09
C ASP A 47 6.49 6.97 0.95
N ARG A 48 7.44 7.45 0.18
CA ARG A 48 8.00 6.68 -0.94
C ARG A 48 8.78 5.45 -0.48
N GLY A 49 9.43 5.49 0.68
CA GLY A 49 10.12 4.34 1.27
C GLY A 49 9.15 3.18 1.50
N VAL A 50 8.03 3.46 2.16
CA VAL A 50 6.94 2.48 2.38
C VAL A 50 6.35 2.00 1.06
N SER A 51 6.12 2.90 0.10
CA SER A 51 5.58 2.49 -1.21
C SER A 51 6.51 1.54 -1.96
N HIS A 52 7.84 1.67 -1.82
CA HIS A 52 8.81 0.73 -2.38
C HIS A 52 8.71 -0.67 -1.78
N GLU A 53 8.26 -0.78 -0.53
CA GLU A 53 7.99 -2.07 0.09
C GLU A 53 6.65 -2.66 -0.35
N ILE A 54 5.61 -1.82 -0.51
CA ILE A 54 4.29 -2.25 -0.99
C ILE A 54 4.39 -2.91 -2.36
N VAL A 55 5.08 -2.27 -3.32
CA VAL A 55 5.21 -2.79 -4.69
C VAL A 55 6.07 -4.06 -4.82
N ARG A 56 6.68 -4.54 -3.74
CA ARG A 56 7.38 -5.84 -3.71
C ARG A 56 6.42 -7.03 -3.62
N HIS A 57 5.14 -6.81 -3.33
CA HIS A 57 4.07 -7.80 -3.39
C HIS A 57 3.63 -8.00 -4.84
N ARG A 58 4.24 -8.96 -5.54
CA ARG A 58 4.19 -9.05 -7.01
C ARG A 58 2.90 -9.64 -7.57
N VAL A 59 2.08 -10.29 -6.74
CA VAL A 59 0.78 -10.85 -7.15
C VAL A 59 -0.32 -9.78 -6.99
N ALA A 60 -0.05 -8.58 -7.50
CA ALA A 60 -0.93 -7.43 -7.39
C ALA A 60 -0.71 -6.47 -8.57
N SER A 61 -1.69 -5.60 -8.80
CA SER A 61 -1.59 -4.48 -9.73
C SER A 61 -1.45 -3.17 -8.97
N TYR A 62 -0.69 -2.23 -9.54
CA TYR A 62 -0.37 -0.95 -8.89
C TYR A 62 -0.64 0.24 -9.79
N ALA A 63 -1.21 1.29 -9.21
CA ALA A 63 -1.23 2.63 -9.77
C ALA A 63 -0.70 3.60 -8.71
N GLN A 64 0.40 4.28 -9.01
CA GLN A 64 1.06 5.19 -8.07
C GLN A 64 1.18 6.59 -8.65
N GLU A 65 1.04 7.59 -7.77
CA GLU A 65 1.30 8.99 -8.08
C GLU A 65 2.71 9.16 -8.67
N SER A 66 2.77 9.78 -9.84
CA SER A 66 4.01 9.93 -10.59
C SER A 66 4.67 11.28 -10.35
N THR A 67 5.82 11.28 -9.70
CA THR A 67 6.67 12.47 -9.53
C THR A 67 7.27 13.01 -10.84
N ARG A 68 7.05 12.31 -11.97
CA ARG A 68 7.46 12.82 -13.31
C ARG A 68 6.49 13.86 -13.82
N TYR A 69 5.20 13.71 -13.52
CA TYR A 69 4.11 14.52 -14.06
C TYR A 69 3.50 15.46 -13.03
N CYS A 70 3.51 15.08 -11.75
CA CYS A 70 3.02 15.94 -10.68
C CYS A 70 3.99 17.09 -10.45
N ASN A 71 3.47 18.32 -10.64
CA ASN A 71 4.19 19.55 -10.30
C ASN A 71 3.67 20.06 -8.97
N TYR A 72 4.42 19.79 -7.90
CA TYR A 72 4.04 20.17 -6.53
C TYR A 72 3.98 21.68 -6.32
N ASN A 73 4.72 22.46 -7.09
CA ASN A 73 4.66 23.94 -7.04
C ASN A 73 3.29 24.47 -7.51
N LYS A 74 2.60 23.77 -8.41
CA LYS A 74 1.26 24.18 -8.90
C LYS A 74 0.12 23.66 -8.04
N SER A 75 0.31 22.55 -7.37
CA SER A 75 -0.72 21.87 -6.56
C SER A 75 -0.72 22.28 -5.08
N GLY A 76 0.22 23.09 -4.67
CA GLY A 76 0.45 23.48 -3.29
C GLY A 76 1.83 23.07 -2.80
N ASP A 77 2.02 22.92 -1.50
CA ASP A 77 3.29 22.58 -0.89
C ASP A 77 3.69 21.14 -1.14
N VAL A 78 5.00 20.87 -1.14
CA VAL A 78 5.54 19.50 -1.14
C VAL A 78 5.21 18.85 0.19
N ALA A 79 4.39 17.79 0.17
CA ALA A 79 3.99 17.11 1.38
C ALA A 79 4.97 15.97 1.74
N PHE A 80 5.28 15.84 3.02
CA PHE A 80 6.12 14.77 3.56
C PHE A 80 5.35 13.97 4.63
N ILE A 81 5.57 12.68 4.72
CA ILE A 81 5.00 11.83 5.76
C ILE A 81 5.92 11.87 6.98
N ARG A 82 5.37 12.32 8.10
CA ARG A 82 6.11 12.38 9.37
C ARG A 82 6.50 10.97 9.84
N PRO A 83 7.77 10.74 10.20
CA PRO A 83 8.21 9.45 10.74
C PRO A 83 7.57 9.19 12.11
N VAL A 84 7.01 7.99 12.30
CA VAL A 84 6.38 7.57 13.57
C VAL A 84 7.40 7.20 14.66
N PHE A 85 8.68 7.19 14.35
CA PHE A 85 9.77 6.77 15.23
C PHE A 85 10.62 7.95 15.73
N PHE A 86 10.33 9.18 15.32
CA PHE A 86 10.87 10.39 15.94
C PHE A 86 9.81 11.01 16.85
N GLU A 87 10.19 11.32 18.08
CA GLU A 87 9.31 12.02 19.02
C GLU A 87 9.24 13.50 18.66
N GLU A 88 8.10 14.13 18.97
CA GLU A 88 7.94 15.58 18.82
C GLU A 88 8.89 16.34 19.75
N ASP A 89 9.27 17.55 19.37
CA ASP A 89 10.15 18.43 20.13
C ASP A 89 11.52 17.81 20.47
N THR A 90 12.05 16.99 19.55
CA THR A 90 13.39 16.42 19.66
C THR A 90 14.33 16.93 18.58
N PRO A 91 15.66 16.99 18.85
CA PRO A 91 16.63 17.41 17.84
C PRO A 91 16.61 16.55 16.56
N GLU A 92 16.25 15.27 16.66
CA GLU A 92 16.11 14.36 15.53
C GLU A 92 14.95 14.80 14.62
N MET A 93 13.79 15.13 15.22
CA MET A 93 12.63 15.63 14.48
C MET A 93 12.95 16.98 13.85
N ASP A 94 13.57 17.90 14.56
CA ASP A 94 13.94 19.22 14.04
C ASP A 94 14.88 19.11 12.84
N ASN A 95 15.91 18.28 12.92
CA ASN A 95 16.82 18.02 11.81
C ASN A 95 16.14 17.37 10.61
N TRP A 96 15.16 16.48 10.85
CA TRP A 96 14.38 15.87 9.79
C TRP A 96 13.51 16.92 9.09
N VAL A 97 12.81 17.77 9.85
CA VAL A 97 11.99 18.89 9.32
C VAL A 97 12.85 19.82 8.48
N ASP A 98 13.99 20.26 9.00
CA ASP A 98 14.94 21.12 8.28
C ASP A 98 15.42 20.50 6.96
N SER A 99 15.64 19.20 6.95
CA SER A 99 16.03 18.47 5.74
C SER A 99 14.91 18.48 4.70
N CYS A 100 13.66 18.25 5.12
CA CYS A 100 12.49 18.32 4.25
C CYS A 100 12.27 19.72 3.68
N MET A 101 12.39 20.77 4.51
CA MET A 101 12.26 22.17 4.08
C MET A 101 13.36 22.55 3.05
N ARG A 102 14.61 22.08 3.25
CA ARG A 102 15.67 22.30 2.28
C ARG A 102 15.40 21.59 0.94
N ALA A 103 14.89 20.37 1.00
CA ALA A 103 14.52 19.60 -0.21
C ALA A 103 13.40 20.30 -0.98
N GLU A 104 12.34 20.75 -0.30
CA GLU A 104 11.25 21.52 -0.88
C GLU A 104 11.74 22.83 -1.53
N LYS A 105 12.52 23.63 -0.79
CA LYS A 105 13.12 24.87 -1.32
C LYS A 105 13.95 24.62 -2.58
N THR A 106 14.76 23.56 -2.58
CA THR A 106 15.58 23.20 -3.74
C THR A 106 14.73 22.74 -4.91
N TYR A 107 13.69 21.94 -4.66
CA TYR A 107 12.72 21.52 -5.69
C TYR A 107 12.06 22.73 -6.34
N ASN A 108 11.51 23.64 -5.53
CA ASN A 108 10.83 24.85 -6.01
C ASN A 108 11.77 25.77 -6.79
N TYR A 109 13.03 25.93 -6.33
CA TYR A 109 14.07 26.65 -7.06
C TYR A 109 14.34 26.03 -8.44
N LEU A 110 14.51 24.73 -8.52
CA LEU A 110 14.72 24.03 -9.81
C LEU A 110 13.54 24.23 -10.77
N ILE A 111 12.32 24.18 -10.27
CA ILE A 111 11.12 24.48 -11.08
C ILE A 111 11.12 25.93 -11.56
N SER A 112 11.49 26.89 -10.71
CA SER A 112 11.55 28.32 -11.11
C SER A 112 12.63 28.61 -12.15
N GLU A 113 13.72 27.82 -12.15
CA GLU A 113 14.75 27.87 -13.19
C GLU A 113 14.36 27.12 -14.49
N GLY A 114 13.09 26.70 -14.61
CA GLY A 114 12.56 26.08 -15.81
C GLY A 114 12.84 24.57 -15.92
N ARG A 115 13.29 23.92 -14.84
CA ARG A 115 13.46 22.46 -14.85
C ARG A 115 12.11 21.77 -14.79
N THR A 116 12.03 20.62 -15.45
CA THR A 116 10.83 19.79 -15.44
C THR A 116 10.64 19.09 -14.09
N PRO A 117 9.41 18.72 -13.69
CA PRO A 117 9.19 17.94 -12.47
C PRO A 117 10.02 16.65 -12.40
N GLN A 118 10.22 15.97 -13.53
CA GLN A 118 11.05 14.75 -13.59
C GLN A 118 12.53 14.98 -13.29
N GLU A 119 13.05 16.20 -13.52
CA GLU A 119 14.40 16.59 -13.17
C GLU A 119 14.46 17.08 -11.71
N ALA A 120 13.55 18.00 -11.34
CA ALA A 120 13.50 18.60 -10.02
C ALA A 120 13.28 17.56 -8.90
N ARG A 121 12.51 16.48 -9.13
CA ARG A 121 12.27 15.42 -8.15
C ARG A 121 13.53 14.73 -7.63
N SER A 122 14.66 14.89 -8.31
CA SER A 122 15.94 14.26 -7.90
C SER A 122 16.39 14.67 -6.50
N VAL A 123 15.92 15.80 -5.97
CA VAL A 123 16.26 16.30 -4.63
C VAL A 123 15.24 15.87 -3.55
N LEU A 124 14.13 15.25 -3.92
CA LEU A 124 13.08 14.85 -2.97
C LEU A 124 13.46 13.56 -2.23
N PRO A 125 13.37 13.54 -0.90
CA PRO A 125 13.71 12.38 -0.08
C PRO A 125 12.65 11.27 -0.13
N ASN A 126 12.98 10.11 0.43
CA ASN A 126 12.03 9.00 0.59
C ASN A 126 10.81 9.33 1.46
N SER A 127 10.93 10.31 2.34
CA SER A 127 9.82 10.81 3.16
C SER A 127 8.75 11.58 2.37
N LEU A 128 8.97 11.86 1.07
CA LEU A 128 7.95 12.47 0.21
C LEU A 128 6.66 11.64 0.25
N LYS A 129 5.53 12.32 0.53
CA LYS A 129 4.18 11.74 0.45
C LYS A 129 3.92 11.21 -0.96
N THR A 130 3.31 10.05 -1.03
CA THR A 130 2.80 9.47 -2.27
C THR A 130 1.48 8.76 -2.04
N GLU A 131 0.76 8.53 -3.13
CA GLU A 131 -0.44 7.70 -3.12
C GLU A 131 -0.21 6.50 -4.04
N VAL A 132 -0.54 5.32 -3.54
CA VAL A 132 -0.46 4.08 -4.33
C VAL A 132 -1.71 3.25 -4.14
N VAL A 133 -2.37 2.94 -5.26
CA VAL A 133 -3.48 1.98 -5.27
C VAL A 133 -2.91 0.61 -5.56
N MET A 134 -3.17 -0.32 -4.66
CA MET A 134 -2.86 -1.75 -4.82
C MET A 134 -4.16 -2.51 -5.00
N THR A 135 -4.25 -3.28 -6.08
CA THR A 135 -5.33 -4.24 -6.32
C THR A 135 -4.77 -5.65 -6.23
N ALA A 136 -5.31 -6.45 -5.33
CA ALA A 136 -4.87 -7.83 -5.13
C ALA A 136 -6.06 -8.73 -4.79
N ASN A 137 -5.89 -10.04 -4.98
CA ASN A 137 -6.87 -11.01 -4.52
C ASN A 137 -6.74 -11.25 -3.01
N LEU A 138 -7.75 -11.88 -2.41
CA LEU A 138 -7.81 -12.09 -0.96
C LEU A 138 -6.65 -12.96 -0.43
N ARG A 139 -6.12 -13.88 -1.25
CA ARG A 139 -4.94 -14.67 -0.88
C ARG A 139 -3.71 -13.79 -0.72
N GLU A 140 -3.47 -12.88 -1.67
CA GLU A 140 -2.33 -11.95 -1.60
C GLU A 140 -2.52 -10.92 -0.47
N TRP A 141 -3.73 -10.42 -0.23
CA TRP A 141 -4.02 -9.57 0.92
C TRP A 141 -3.70 -10.25 2.26
N ARG A 142 -4.03 -11.52 2.41
CA ARG A 142 -3.63 -12.30 3.59
C ARG A 142 -2.13 -12.42 3.73
N HIS A 143 -1.43 -12.65 2.62
CA HIS A 143 0.03 -12.68 2.58
C HIS A 143 0.62 -11.33 2.98
N PHE A 144 0.14 -10.23 2.38
CA PHE A 144 0.54 -8.86 2.71
C PHE A 144 0.39 -8.59 4.22
N LEU A 145 -0.78 -8.83 4.79
CA LEU A 145 -1.06 -8.58 6.19
C LEU A 145 -0.24 -9.49 7.13
N SER A 146 -0.01 -10.74 6.75
CA SER A 146 0.86 -11.65 7.50
C SER A 146 2.28 -11.11 7.64
N LEU A 147 2.83 -10.57 6.55
CA LEU A 147 4.18 -10.00 6.54
C LEU A 147 4.23 -8.63 7.22
N ARG A 148 3.29 -7.73 6.85
CA ARG A 148 3.40 -6.27 7.12
C ARG A 148 2.66 -5.84 8.39
N ALA A 149 1.62 -6.57 8.81
CA ALA A 149 0.92 -6.30 10.07
C ALA A 149 1.31 -7.26 11.18
N CYS A 150 1.49 -8.57 10.87
CA CYS A 150 1.78 -9.60 11.87
C CYS A 150 3.29 -9.90 12.02
N GLY A 151 4.13 -9.48 11.08
CA GLY A 151 5.57 -9.67 11.16
C GLY A 151 6.01 -11.13 11.09
N SER A 152 5.34 -11.97 10.29
CA SER A 152 5.59 -13.43 10.24
C SER A 152 7.01 -13.82 9.79
N THR A 153 7.74 -12.92 9.13
CA THR A 153 9.13 -13.12 8.70
C THR A 153 10.13 -12.17 9.37
N GLY A 154 9.68 -11.38 10.33
CA GLY A 154 10.48 -10.40 11.04
C GLY A 154 9.71 -9.12 11.29
N LYS A 155 10.29 -8.22 12.10
CA LYS A 155 9.65 -6.94 12.46
C LYS A 155 9.52 -6.05 11.21
N PRO A 156 8.30 -5.64 10.82
CA PRO A 156 8.10 -4.69 9.72
C PRO A 156 8.70 -3.32 10.04
N HIS A 157 8.97 -2.52 8.99
CA HIS A 157 9.29 -1.10 9.18
C HIS A 157 8.15 -0.39 9.93
N PRO A 158 8.42 0.48 10.91
CA PRO A 158 7.38 1.09 11.75
C PRO A 158 6.26 1.79 10.97
N GLN A 159 6.58 2.57 9.94
CA GLN A 159 5.57 3.23 9.10
C GLN A 159 4.80 2.25 8.20
N MET A 160 5.42 1.16 7.75
CA MET A 160 4.71 0.08 7.07
C MET A 160 3.74 -0.63 8.01
N LEU A 161 4.16 -0.88 9.25
CA LEU A 161 3.31 -1.49 10.28
C LEU A 161 2.07 -0.63 10.55
N GLU A 162 2.24 0.70 10.64
CA GLU A 162 1.14 1.64 10.85
C GLU A 162 0.06 1.51 9.78
N VAL A 163 0.42 1.57 8.50
CA VAL A 163 -0.54 1.48 7.40
C VAL A 163 -1.14 0.07 7.27
N ALA A 164 -0.36 -0.97 7.52
CA ALA A 164 -0.83 -2.35 7.43
C ALA A 164 -1.78 -2.73 8.58
N VAL A 165 -1.53 -2.24 9.80
CA VAL A 165 -2.43 -2.44 10.96
C VAL A 165 -3.71 -1.64 10.79
N SER A 166 -3.65 -0.42 10.23
CA SER A 166 -4.85 0.37 9.91
C SER A 166 -5.74 -0.38 8.93
N LEU A 167 -5.17 -0.92 7.84
CA LEU A 167 -5.92 -1.76 6.89
C LEU A 167 -6.50 -3.02 7.57
N LEU A 168 -5.75 -3.70 8.42
CA LEU A 168 -6.24 -4.89 9.12
C LEU A 168 -7.45 -4.59 10.01
N LYS A 169 -7.50 -3.39 10.62
CA LYS A 169 -8.65 -2.95 11.43
C LYS A 169 -9.89 -2.70 10.59
N GLU A 170 -9.73 -2.09 9.41
CA GLU A 170 -10.85 -1.83 8.48
C GLU A 170 -11.45 -3.12 7.87
N LEU A 171 -10.67 -4.19 7.79
CA LEU A 171 -11.10 -5.48 7.23
C LEU A 171 -11.72 -6.43 8.28
N ARG A 172 -11.84 -6.03 9.52
CA ARG A 172 -12.46 -6.82 10.60
C ARG A 172 -13.94 -6.51 10.79
#